data_293543a476edb5361124291a23f1cdfa
#
_entry.id   293543a476edb5361124291a23f1cdfa
#
_cell.length_a   1.000
_cell.length_b   1.000
_cell.length_c   1.000
_cell.angle_alpha   90.00
_cell.angle_beta   90.00
_cell.angle_gamma   90.00
#
_symmetry.space_group_name_H-M   'P 1'
#
loop_
_entity.id
_entity.type
_entity.pdbx_description
1 polymer ?
#
loop_
_entity_poly.entity_id
_entity_poly.type
_entity_poly.pdbx_seq_one_letter_code
_entity_poly.pdbx_strand_id
1 'polypeptide(L)'
;EAGTTEVVAPQQITAETLQEREIIRILLNYGQELVTWEGDGDVPVAPYLLGSIDDIDFEDKPSAIIVAEFKKQAENFEVPEAKFFLSHKNQDVVNLAVDSIASRYEISPNWNDDKRKIHVTREIEHLKVLIIQAIYRIKKRKFEKEIHKIREELKTPLSEQDMDIALSKYQKLKEAEQTLGQLLGNTVVK
;
A
#
# COMPACT_ATOMS: atom_id res chain seq x y z
N GLU A 1 -27.12 12.77 -35.35
CA GLU A 1 -25.72 12.44 -35.07
C GLU A 1 -25.67 11.70 -33.75
N ALA A 2 -25.45 10.39 -33.82
CA ALA A 2 -25.38 9.52 -32.67
C ALA A 2 -23.94 9.62 -32.08
N GLY A 3 -23.81 10.20 -30.88
CA GLY A 3 -22.60 10.24 -30.14
C GLY A 3 -22.16 8.81 -29.73
N THR A 4 -21.10 8.33 -30.33
CA THR A 4 -20.45 7.08 -29.96
C THR A 4 -19.82 7.24 -28.59
N THR A 5 -20.48 6.70 -27.56
CA THR A 5 -19.90 6.58 -26.23
C THR A 5 -18.81 5.51 -26.32
N GLU A 6 -17.54 5.91 -26.34
CA GLU A 6 -16.43 4.97 -26.19
C GLU A 6 -16.60 4.24 -24.85
N VAL A 7 -16.91 2.97 -24.92
CA VAL A 7 -16.91 2.07 -23.77
C VAL A 7 -15.43 1.83 -23.43
N VAL A 8 -14.90 2.58 -22.47
CA VAL A 8 -13.57 2.35 -21.91
C VAL A 8 -13.58 0.93 -21.33
N ALA A 9 -12.78 0.05 -21.92
CA ALA A 9 -12.63 -1.32 -21.42
C ALA A 9 -12.22 -1.28 -19.93
N PRO A 10 -12.79 -2.13 -19.07
CA PRO A 10 -12.43 -2.16 -17.66
C PRO A 10 -10.91 -2.46 -17.54
N GLN A 11 -10.19 -1.54 -16.94
CA GLN A 11 -8.77 -1.74 -16.64
C GLN A 11 -8.66 -2.99 -15.78
N GLN A 12 -7.90 -3.98 -16.24
CA GLN A 12 -7.62 -5.17 -15.45
C GLN A 12 -6.86 -4.74 -14.20
N ILE A 13 -7.51 -4.88 -13.04
CA ILE A 13 -6.89 -4.59 -11.75
C ILE A 13 -5.81 -5.66 -11.51
N THR A 14 -4.56 -5.27 -11.52
CA THR A 14 -3.42 -6.14 -11.26
C THR A 14 -3.21 -6.34 -9.75
N ALA A 15 -2.42 -7.34 -9.37
CA ALA A 15 -2.05 -7.53 -7.97
C ALA A 15 -1.26 -6.33 -7.40
N GLU A 16 -0.49 -5.64 -8.26
CA GLU A 16 0.20 -4.39 -7.93
C GLU A 16 -0.78 -3.30 -7.55
N THR A 17 -1.74 -3.04 -8.44
CA THR A 17 -2.80 -2.04 -8.21
C THR A 17 -3.54 -2.30 -6.91
N LEU A 18 -3.82 -3.57 -6.58
CA LEU A 18 -4.48 -3.91 -5.31
C LEU A 18 -3.63 -3.58 -4.08
N GLN A 19 -2.31 -3.80 -4.14
CA GLN A 19 -1.41 -3.47 -3.04
C GLN A 19 -1.24 -1.96 -2.88
N GLU A 20 -1.14 -1.21 -3.96
CA GLU A 20 -1.10 0.24 -3.95
C GLU A 20 -2.40 0.81 -3.36
N ARG A 21 -3.55 0.33 -3.81
CA ARG A 21 -4.86 0.75 -3.29
C ARG A 21 -5.08 0.38 -1.82
N GLU A 22 -4.47 -0.71 -1.34
CA GLU A 22 -4.48 -1.04 0.09
C GLU A 22 -3.73 0.02 0.93
N ILE A 23 -2.59 0.52 0.44
CA ILE A 23 -1.88 1.66 1.06
C ILE A 23 -2.79 2.89 1.10
N ILE A 24 -3.48 3.21 -0.01
CA ILE A 24 -4.41 4.34 -0.07
C ILE A 24 -5.57 4.15 0.92
N ARG A 25 -6.12 2.95 1.01
CA ARG A 25 -7.18 2.63 1.96
C ARG A 25 -6.75 2.89 3.41
N ILE A 26 -5.54 2.48 3.77
CA ILE A 26 -4.99 2.71 5.11
C ILE A 26 -4.79 4.21 5.36
N LEU A 27 -4.22 4.95 4.40
CA LEU A 27 -3.99 6.39 4.53
C LEU A 27 -5.31 7.15 4.71
N LEU A 28 -6.34 6.83 3.93
CA LEU A 28 -7.62 7.55 3.96
C LEU A 28 -8.46 7.24 5.19
N ASN A 29 -8.42 5.99 5.71
CA ASN A 29 -9.23 5.60 6.86
C ASN A 29 -8.52 5.81 8.19
N TYR A 30 -7.19 5.70 8.22
CA TYR A 30 -6.42 5.66 9.47
C TYR A 30 -5.23 6.62 9.50
N GLY A 31 -5.06 7.46 8.49
CA GLY A 31 -3.87 8.33 8.37
C GLY A 31 -3.62 9.24 9.58
N GLN A 32 -4.67 9.66 10.27
CA GLN A 32 -4.60 10.51 11.47
C GLN A 32 -4.51 9.73 12.77
N GLU A 33 -4.79 8.41 12.74
CA GLU A 33 -4.74 7.58 13.93
C GLU A 33 -3.31 7.46 14.46
N LEU A 34 -3.19 7.41 15.80
CA LEU A 34 -1.91 7.22 16.47
C LEU A 34 -1.64 5.74 16.70
N VAL A 35 -0.45 5.30 16.35
CA VAL A 35 0.03 3.94 16.62
C VAL A 35 1.32 4.01 17.42
N THR A 36 1.39 3.26 18.51
CA THR A 36 2.59 3.17 19.35
C THR A 36 3.62 2.24 18.70
N TRP A 37 4.78 2.80 18.38
CA TRP A 37 5.93 2.07 17.85
C TRP A 37 7.01 1.89 18.91
N GLU A 38 7.66 0.72 18.92
CA GLU A 38 8.75 0.45 19.84
C GLU A 38 9.95 1.35 19.49
N GLY A 39 10.31 2.26 20.40
CA GLY A 39 11.40 3.22 20.23
C GLY A 39 10.96 4.62 19.81
N ASP A 40 9.86 4.77 19.06
CA ASP A 40 9.42 6.06 18.51
C ASP A 40 8.23 6.67 19.27
N GLY A 41 7.52 5.86 20.08
CA GLY A 41 6.32 6.28 20.79
C GLY A 41 5.09 6.33 19.90
N ASP A 42 4.15 7.25 20.19
CA ASP A 42 2.93 7.43 19.44
C ASP A 42 3.16 8.31 18.22
N VAL A 43 3.05 7.71 17.03
CA VAL A 43 3.23 8.39 15.74
C VAL A 43 1.99 8.22 14.88
N PRO A 44 1.52 9.29 14.20
CA PRO A 44 0.44 9.16 13.25
C PRO A 44 0.77 8.18 12.12
N VAL A 45 -0.25 7.44 11.67
CA VAL A 45 -0.09 6.42 10.62
C VAL A 45 0.46 7.00 9.32
N ALA A 46 -0.06 8.16 8.86
CA ALA A 46 0.33 8.71 7.56
C ALA A 46 1.82 9.04 7.47
N PRO A 47 2.45 9.80 8.38
CA PRO A 47 3.88 10.06 8.31
C PRO A 47 4.73 8.79 8.37
N TYR A 48 4.37 7.84 9.24
CA TYR A 48 5.09 6.57 9.35
C TYR A 48 5.01 5.74 8.07
N LEU A 49 3.80 5.61 7.51
CA LEU A 49 3.57 4.84 6.29
C LEU A 49 4.27 5.48 5.10
N LEU A 50 4.12 6.80 4.91
CA LEU A 50 4.75 7.54 3.82
C LEU A 50 6.28 7.47 3.87
N GLY A 51 6.88 7.63 5.06
CA GLY A 51 8.33 7.48 5.25
C GLY A 51 8.81 6.05 4.95
N SER A 52 7.99 5.05 5.30
CA SER A 52 8.32 3.64 5.04
C SER A 52 8.27 3.25 3.56
N ILE A 53 7.50 3.96 2.74
CA ILE A 53 7.32 3.68 1.30
C ILE A 53 7.87 4.80 0.41
N ASP A 54 8.75 5.65 0.92
CA ASP A 54 9.27 6.80 0.18
C ASP A 54 10.03 6.40 -1.10
N ASP A 55 10.61 5.21 -1.09
CA ASP A 55 11.33 4.59 -2.19
C ASP A 55 10.41 3.83 -3.19
N ILE A 56 9.08 3.88 -3.03
CA ILE A 56 8.12 3.18 -3.88
C ILE A 56 7.47 4.13 -4.88
N ASP A 57 7.58 3.81 -6.16
CA ASP A 57 6.84 4.46 -7.24
C ASP A 57 5.50 3.76 -7.46
N PHE A 58 4.41 4.50 -7.42
CA PHE A 58 3.06 4.01 -7.65
C PHE A 58 2.75 4.01 -9.15
N GLU A 59 2.27 2.87 -9.67
CA GLU A 59 1.89 2.70 -11.08
C GLU A 59 0.42 3.06 -11.32
N ASP A 60 -0.45 2.85 -10.32
CA ASP A 60 -1.86 3.29 -10.35
C ASP A 60 -1.91 4.81 -10.22
N LYS A 61 -2.25 5.49 -11.31
CA LYS A 61 -2.23 6.96 -11.39
C LYS A 61 -3.04 7.64 -10.27
N PRO A 62 -4.28 7.23 -9.96
CA PRO A 62 -5.02 7.83 -8.84
C PRO A 62 -4.32 7.65 -7.50
N SER A 63 -3.74 6.47 -7.24
CA SER A 63 -2.97 6.18 -6.03
C SER A 63 -1.73 7.07 -5.93
N ALA A 64 -0.99 7.26 -7.02
CA ALA A 64 0.17 8.14 -7.08
C ALA A 64 -0.18 9.59 -6.74
N ILE A 65 -1.32 10.10 -7.26
CA ILE A 65 -1.79 11.46 -6.97
C ILE A 65 -2.13 11.60 -5.47
N ILE A 66 -2.84 10.64 -4.89
CA ILE A 66 -3.21 10.67 -3.47
C ILE A 66 -1.95 10.70 -2.60
N VAL A 67 -0.97 9.83 -2.87
CA VAL A 67 0.31 9.80 -2.13
C VAL A 67 1.06 11.13 -2.27
N ALA A 68 1.09 11.71 -3.46
CA ALA A 68 1.74 13.00 -3.70
C ALA A 68 1.08 14.14 -2.89
N GLU A 69 -0.26 14.18 -2.81
CA GLU A 69 -0.98 15.17 -2.00
C GLU A 69 -0.73 14.96 -0.50
N PHE A 70 -0.69 13.71 -0.02
CA PHE A 70 -0.31 13.40 1.37
C PHE A 70 1.11 13.88 1.67
N LYS A 71 2.09 13.60 0.81
CA LYS A 71 3.48 14.05 0.97
C LYS A 71 3.57 15.57 1.00
N LYS A 72 2.88 16.26 0.10
CA LYS A 72 2.84 17.72 0.03
C LYS A 72 2.26 18.36 1.30
N GLN A 73 1.19 17.80 1.86
CA GLN A 73 0.61 18.32 3.10
C GLN A 73 1.47 17.96 4.33
N ALA A 74 2.15 16.82 4.31
CA ALA A 74 3.10 16.44 5.36
C ALA A 74 4.28 17.42 5.49
N GLU A 75 4.69 18.11 4.42
CA GLU A 75 5.68 19.20 4.48
C GLU A 75 5.22 20.36 5.38
N ASN A 76 3.91 20.55 5.52
CA ASN A 76 3.30 21.52 6.42
C ASN A 76 2.87 20.92 7.77
N PHE A 77 3.30 19.71 8.08
CA PHE A 77 2.89 18.93 9.27
C PHE A 77 1.38 18.66 9.33
N GLU A 78 0.71 18.63 8.19
CA GLU A 78 -0.72 18.33 8.08
C GLU A 78 -0.94 16.93 7.50
N VAL A 79 -1.98 16.25 8.00
CA VAL A 79 -2.46 14.98 7.44
C VAL A 79 -3.84 15.24 6.85
N PRO A 80 -4.01 15.13 5.51
CA PRO A 80 -5.29 15.40 4.88
C PRO A 80 -6.37 14.40 5.33
N GLU A 81 -7.57 14.92 5.57
CA GLU A 81 -8.73 14.07 5.83
C GLU A 81 -9.26 13.47 4.52
N ALA A 82 -9.92 12.32 4.61
CA ALA A 82 -10.52 11.63 3.48
C ALA A 82 -11.46 12.55 2.65
N LYS A 83 -12.20 13.46 3.32
CA LYS A 83 -13.10 14.42 2.64
C LYS A 83 -12.39 15.34 1.65
N PHE A 84 -11.10 15.63 1.83
CA PHE A 84 -10.30 16.40 0.88
C PHE A 84 -10.27 15.72 -0.49
N PHE A 85 -10.09 14.41 -0.51
CA PHE A 85 -10.03 13.63 -1.74
C PHE A 85 -11.40 13.39 -2.38
N LEU A 86 -12.49 13.41 -1.60
CA LEU A 86 -13.87 13.35 -2.13
C LEU A 86 -14.25 14.59 -2.93
N SER A 87 -13.57 15.71 -2.71
CA SER A 87 -13.78 16.98 -3.44
C SER A 87 -12.66 17.26 -4.45
N HIS A 88 -11.86 16.26 -4.79
CA HIS A 88 -10.72 16.43 -5.69
C HIS A 88 -11.17 16.68 -7.14
N LYS A 89 -10.38 17.47 -7.91
CA LYS A 89 -10.69 17.83 -9.30
C LYS A 89 -10.62 16.65 -10.27
N ASN A 90 -9.82 15.64 -9.94
CA ASN A 90 -9.67 14.42 -10.75
C ASN A 90 -10.70 13.39 -10.29
N GLN A 91 -11.60 12.99 -11.19
CA GLN A 91 -12.69 12.04 -10.92
C GLN A 91 -12.17 10.65 -10.55
N ASP A 92 -11.03 10.19 -11.10
CA ASP A 92 -10.46 8.88 -10.77
C ASP A 92 -9.96 8.84 -9.31
N VAL A 93 -9.44 9.98 -8.82
CA VAL A 93 -9.06 10.14 -7.41
C VAL A 93 -10.30 10.10 -6.51
N VAL A 94 -11.38 10.78 -6.90
CA VAL A 94 -12.66 10.75 -6.17
C VAL A 94 -13.20 9.32 -6.11
N ASN A 95 -13.23 8.62 -7.23
CA ASN A 95 -13.73 7.25 -7.31
C ASN A 95 -12.91 6.32 -6.40
N LEU A 96 -11.57 6.39 -6.47
CA LEU A 96 -10.70 5.61 -5.60
C LEU A 96 -10.91 5.94 -4.13
N ALA A 97 -11.08 7.22 -3.78
CA ALA A 97 -11.34 7.65 -2.40
C ALA A 97 -12.68 7.10 -1.89
N VAL A 98 -13.74 7.18 -2.69
CA VAL A 98 -15.07 6.60 -2.36
C VAL A 98 -14.94 5.10 -2.14
N ASP A 99 -14.31 4.37 -3.05
CA ASP A 99 -14.14 2.92 -2.96
C ASP A 99 -13.30 2.50 -1.74
N SER A 100 -12.31 3.34 -1.36
CA SER A 100 -11.42 3.07 -0.24
C SER A 100 -12.06 3.33 1.13
N ILE A 101 -12.97 4.32 1.21
CA ILE A 101 -13.65 4.70 2.46
C ILE A 101 -14.93 3.88 2.66
N ALA A 102 -15.58 3.47 1.56
CA ALA A 102 -16.80 2.68 1.63
C ALA A 102 -16.52 1.35 2.35
N SER A 103 -17.05 1.19 3.55
CA SER A 103 -17.01 -0.09 4.27
C SER A 103 -17.82 -1.11 3.46
N ARG A 104 -17.14 -2.13 2.95
CA ARG A 104 -17.82 -3.22 2.21
C ARG A 104 -18.75 -4.05 3.09
N TYR A 105 -18.54 -4.01 4.41
CA TYR A 105 -19.33 -4.75 5.38
C TYR A 105 -19.49 -3.94 6.66
N GLU A 106 -20.68 -3.38 6.88
CA GLU A 106 -21.07 -2.96 8.22
C GLU A 106 -21.46 -4.22 9.01
N ILE A 107 -20.70 -4.46 10.08
CA ILE A 107 -21.07 -5.51 11.02
C ILE A 107 -22.35 -5.06 11.71
N SER A 108 -23.44 -5.80 11.51
CA SER A 108 -24.70 -5.52 12.19
C SER A 108 -24.47 -5.42 13.70
N PRO A 109 -25.05 -4.39 14.39
CA PRO A 109 -24.90 -4.23 15.84
C PRO A 109 -25.28 -5.48 16.66
N ASN A 110 -26.12 -6.36 16.08
CA ASN A 110 -26.54 -7.61 16.71
C ASN A 110 -25.45 -8.70 16.76
N TRP A 111 -24.31 -8.54 16.08
CA TRP A 111 -23.22 -9.51 16.13
C TRP A 111 -22.32 -9.31 17.35
N ASN A 112 -22.37 -8.15 17.98
CA ASN A 112 -21.62 -7.82 19.20
C ASN A 112 -22.48 -8.11 20.47
N ASP A 113 -23.36 -9.11 20.41
CA ASP A 113 -24.21 -9.47 21.55
C ASP A 113 -23.40 -10.35 22.53
N ASP A 114 -23.24 -9.84 23.77
CA ASP A 114 -22.58 -10.53 24.90
C ASP A 114 -23.13 -11.94 25.16
N LYS A 115 -24.37 -12.21 24.73
CA LYS A 115 -25.00 -13.54 24.85
C LYS A 115 -24.40 -14.60 23.94
N ARG A 116 -23.79 -14.21 22.82
CA ARG A 116 -23.24 -15.15 21.83
C ARG A 116 -21.74 -15.33 21.94
N LYS A 117 -21.03 -14.56 22.76
CA LYS A 117 -19.55 -14.57 22.94
C LYS A 117 -18.78 -14.47 21.62
N ILE A 118 -19.34 -13.83 20.59
CA ILE A 118 -18.67 -13.60 19.33
C ILE A 118 -18.03 -12.22 19.42
N HIS A 119 -16.73 -12.18 19.68
CA HIS A 119 -15.93 -10.97 19.57
C HIS A 119 -15.54 -10.77 18.09
N VAL A 120 -16.13 -9.79 17.44
CA VAL A 120 -15.64 -9.34 16.13
C VAL A 120 -14.58 -8.29 16.39
N THR A 121 -13.33 -8.67 16.19
CA THR A 121 -12.17 -7.78 16.34
C THR A 121 -12.24 -6.67 15.29
N ARG A 122 -12.19 -5.41 15.71
CA ARG A 122 -12.17 -4.27 14.77
C ARG A 122 -10.79 -4.15 14.14
N GLU A 123 -10.73 -3.72 12.87
CA GLU A 123 -9.48 -3.55 12.12
C GLU A 123 -8.51 -2.60 12.86
N ILE A 124 -9.02 -1.58 13.53
CA ILE A 124 -8.23 -0.62 14.32
C ILE A 124 -7.44 -1.29 15.45
N GLU A 125 -7.92 -2.40 16.00
CA GLU A 125 -7.24 -3.14 17.07
C GLU A 125 -5.99 -3.87 16.57
N HIS A 126 -5.90 -4.11 15.26
CA HIS A 126 -4.77 -4.72 14.58
C HIS A 126 -4.06 -3.79 13.61
N LEU A 127 -4.31 -2.48 13.73
CA LEU A 127 -3.85 -1.47 12.77
C LEU A 127 -2.32 -1.52 12.57
N LYS A 128 -1.54 -1.71 13.63
CA LYS A 128 -0.08 -1.85 13.54
C LYS A 128 0.33 -3.02 12.64
N VAL A 129 -0.30 -4.17 12.81
CA VAL A 129 -0.03 -5.38 12.02
C VAL A 129 -0.42 -5.16 10.57
N LEU A 130 -1.59 -4.55 10.34
CA LEU A 130 -2.09 -4.21 9.01
C LEU A 130 -1.10 -3.32 8.26
N ILE A 131 -0.61 -2.25 8.89
CA ILE A 131 0.35 -1.32 8.30
C ILE A 131 1.66 -2.04 7.95
N ILE A 132 2.22 -2.81 8.88
CA ILE A 132 3.47 -3.56 8.66
C ILE A 132 3.30 -4.53 7.49
N GLN A 133 2.20 -5.27 7.45
CA GLN A 133 1.94 -6.20 6.35
C GLN A 133 1.79 -5.51 5.00
N ALA A 134 1.10 -4.36 4.95
CA ALA A 134 0.94 -3.59 3.72
C ALA A 134 2.30 -3.08 3.22
N ILE A 135 3.15 -2.52 4.10
CA ILE A 135 4.51 -2.09 3.77
C ILE A 135 5.36 -3.26 3.25
N TYR A 136 5.34 -4.41 3.93
CA TYR A 136 6.15 -5.56 3.51
C TYR A 136 5.71 -6.14 2.17
N ARG A 137 4.40 -6.19 1.91
CA ARG A 137 3.86 -6.67 0.62
C ARG A 137 4.30 -5.78 -0.54
N ILE A 138 4.17 -4.47 -0.40
CA ILE A 138 4.55 -3.54 -1.47
C ILE A 138 6.06 -3.52 -1.69
N LYS A 139 6.89 -3.58 -0.64
CA LYS A 139 8.35 -3.68 -0.73
C LYS A 139 8.80 -5.00 -1.36
N LYS A 140 8.22 -6.11 -0.94
CA LYS A 140 8.51 -7.42 -1.53
C LYS A 140 8.26 -7.40 -3.04
N ARG A 141 7.15 -6.79 -3.47
CA ARG A 141 6.83 -6.64 -4.89
C ARG A 141 7.85 -5.79 -5.66
N LYS A 142 8.32 -4.70 -5.06
CA LYS A 142 9.42 -3.92 -5.63
C LYS A 142 10.67 -4.78 -5.86
N PHE A 143 11.07 -5.58 -4.86
CA PHE A 143 12.22 -6.47 -5.00
C PHE A 143 12.00 -7.52 -6.07
N GLU A 144 10.83 -8.13 -6.18
CA GLU A 144 10.49 -9.08 -7.24
C GLU A 144 10.62 -8.45 -8.63
N LYS A 145 10.18 -7.19 -8.81
CA LYS A 145 10.32 -6.44 -10.07
C LYS A 145 11.80 -6.17 -10.39
N GLU A 146 12.59 -5.72 -9.43
CA GLU A 146 14.02 -5.47 -9.62
C GLU A 146 14.79 -6.77 -9.91
N ILE A 147 14.47 -7.85 -9.22
CA ILE A 147 15.03 -9.18 -9.49
C ILE A 147 14.70 -9.63 -10.92
N HIS A 148 13.48 -9.39 -11.38
CA HIS A 148 13.08 -9.72 -12.75
C HIS A 148 13.89 -8.92 -13.78
N LYS A 149 14.05 -7.60 -13.59
CA LYS A 149 14.86 -6.74 -14.45
C LYS A 149 16.31 -7.25 -14.56
N ILE A 150 16.94 -7.54 -13.43
CA ILE A 150 18.31 -8.06 -13.42
C ILE A 150 18.41 -9.40 -14.14
N ARG A 151 17.41 -10.27 -14.00
CA ARG A 151 17.38 -11.54 -14.74
C ARG A 151 17.32 -11.34 -16.27
N GLU A 152 16.57 -10.34 -16.72
CA GLU A 152 16.54 -10.02 -18.16
C GLU A 152 17.86 -9.40 -18.63
N GLU A 153 18.48 -8.53 -17.82
CA GLU A 153 19.82 -7.99 -18.09
C GLU A 153 20.87 -9.10 -18.22
N LEU A 154 20.87 -10.09 -17.32
CA LEU A 154 21.81 -11.21 -17.35
C LEU A 154 21.64 -12.16 -18.56
N LYS A 155 20.54 -12.06 -19.32
CA LYS A 155 20.36 -12.81 -20.58
C LYS A 155 21.07 -12.15 -21.75
N THR A 156 21.47 -10.88 -21.63
CA THR A 156 22.18 -10.12 -22.64
C THR A 156 23.70 -10.27 -22.45
N PRO A 157 24.51 -10.14 -23.51
CA PRO A 157 25.97 -10.12 -23.37
C PRO A 157 26.41 -8.92 -22.53
N LEU A 158 26.97 -9.17 -21.36
CA LEU A 158 27.52 -8.16 -20.45
C LEU A 158 29.04 -8.27 -20.41
N SER A 159 29.71 -7.18 -20.03
CA SER A 159 31.11 -7.26 -19.62
C SER A 159 31.27 -8.08 -18.32
N GLU A 160 32.44 -8.64 -18.08
CA GLU A 160 32.73 -9.42 -16.85
C GLU A 160 32.45 -8.59 -15.59
N GLN A 161 32.80 -7.31 -15.58
CA GLN A 161 32.56 -6.39 -14.47
C GLN A 161 31.06 -6.12 -14.25
N ASP A 162 30.30 -5.88 -15.32
CA ASP A 162 28.85 -5.63 -15.23
C ASP A 162 28.11 -6.88 -14.76
N MET A 163 28.56 -8.07 -15.20
CA MET A 163 28.00 -9.34 -14.73
C MET A 163 28.20 -9.54 -13.23
N ASP A 164 29.39 -9.27 -12.70
CA ASP A 164 29.65 -9.40 -11.26
C ASP A 164 28.81 -8.43 -10.44
N ILE A 165 28.64 -7.19 -10.91
CA ILE A 165 27.78 -6.19 -10.28
C ILE A 165 26.32 -6.66 -10.28
N ALA A 166 25.80 -7.13 -11.41
CA ALA A 166 24.44 -7.61 -11.54
C ALA A 166 24.17 -8.84 -10.65
N LEU A 167 25.09 -9.80 -10.58
CA LEU A 167 24.99 -10.97 -9.72
C LEU A 167 25.00 -10.60 -8.24
N SER A 168 25.88 -9.70 -7.82
CA SER A 168 25.93 -9.21 -6.44
C SER A 168 24.62 -8.51 -6.04
N LYS A 169 24.07 -7.65 -6.92
CA LYS A 169 22.78 -6.98 -6.72
C LYS A 169 21.64 -7.99 -6.62
N TYR A 170 21.63 -8.99 -7.52
CA TYR A 170 20.65 -10.06 -7.52
C TYR A 170 20.62 -10.82 -6.18
N GLN A 171 21.79 -11.23 -5.67
CA GLN A 171 21.89 -11.97 -4.42
C GLN A 171 21.33 -11.16 -3.23
N LYS A 172 21.74 -9.89 -3.10
CA LYS A 172 21.24 -8.99 -2.02
C LYS A 172 19.73 -8.81 -2.09
N LEU A 173 19.16 -8.59 -3.28
CA LEU A 173 17.72 -8.44 -3.45
C LEU A 173 16.99 -9.73 -3.13
N LYS A 174 17.56 -10.89 -3.48
CA LYS A 174 16.97 -12.20 -3.20
C LYS A 174 16.93 -12.53 -1.72
N GLU A 175 17.97 -12.19 -0.98
CA GLU A 175 18.02 -12.32 0.48
C GLU A 175 16.99 -11.40 1.16
N ALA A 176 16.86 -10.14 0.71
CA ALA A 176 15.88 -9.21 1.22
C ALA A 176 14.43 -9.67 0.91
N GLU A 177 14.16 -10.17 -0.30
CA GLU A 177 12.85 -10.72 -0.68
C GLU A 177 12.47 -11.91 0.19
N GLN A 178 13.40 -12.84 0.44
CA GLN A 178 13.19 -13.99 1.31
C GLN A 178 12.91 -13.58 2.76
N THR A 179 13.65 -12.61 3.28
CA THR A 179 13.45 -12.07 4.64
C THR A 179 12.04 -11.49 4.78
N LEU A 180 11.59 -10.66 3.82
CA LEU A 180 10.23 -10.13 3.82
C LEU A 180 9.18 -11.23 3.71
N GLY A 181 9.44 -12.27 2.90
CA GLY A 181 8.56 -13.44 2.78
C GLY A 181 8.39 -14.18 4.11
N GLN A 182 9.47 -14.36 4.86
CA GLN A 182 9.43 -14.98 6.19
C GLN A 182 8.67 -14.11 7.20
N LEU A 183 8.90 -12.80 7.20
CA LEU A 183 8.20 -11.86 8.08
C LEU A 183 6.70 -11.83 7.80
N LEU A 184 6.29 -11.89 6.55
CA LEU A 184 4.88 -12.00 6.15
C LEU A 184 4.25 -13.34 6.55
N GLY A 185 5.01 -14.43 6.48
CA GLY A 185 4.55 -15.78 6.91
C GLY A 185 4.45 -15.91 8.42
N ASN A 186 5.30 -15.22 9.18
CA ASN A 186 5.31 -15.26 10.64
C ASN A 186 4.31 -14.29 11.30
N THR A 187 3.67 -13.41 10.53
CA THR A 187 2.63 -12.48 11.02
C THR A 187 1.28 -13.20 11.20
N VAL A 188 1.29 -14.43 11.69
CA VAL A 188 0.07 -15.07 12.18
C VAL A 188 -0.28 -14.39 13.51
N VAL A 189 -1.38 -13.66 13.51
CA VAL A 189 -1.96 -13.05 14.71
C VAL A 189 -2.22 -14.15 15.74
N LYS A 190 -1.51 -14.12 16.87
CA LYS A 190 -1.84 -14.91 18.05
C LYS A 190 -2.97 -14.25 18.82
#